data_8f0ba99117562107f1b09e76c1b46638
#
_entry.id   8f0ba99117562107f1b09e76c1b46638
#
_cell.length_a   1.000
_cell.length_b   1.000
_cell.length_c   1.000
_cell.angle_alpha   90.00
_cell.angle_beta   90.00
_cell.angle_gamma   90.00
#
_symmetry.space_group_name_H-M   'P 1'
#
loop_
_entity.id
_entity.type
_entity.pdbx_description
1 polymer ?
#
loop_
_entity_poly.entity_id
_entity_poly.type
_entity_poly.pdbx_seq_one_letter_code
_entity_poly.pdbx_strand_id
1 'polypeptide(L)'
;MAQRPRHAGKARRIVVLNERDLENPLAGGAEIHVFEIFRRLVERGHSVRLLAASFRGAAPTTTIQGVVVRRLGNRYRYYAQIPFALRRTLATDPADVVVDVLNKFPFLTPWVADVPCCAIVHHLFGTTAFRQVAFPIALATVLAEKLIPFAHQSTPMLAISDSTRADLVARGIAAEHIVVVPPGLDVGAYAPGPRGPRSPLIVWIGRLEGYKRADVMIEALVEIRRRVPDARLSIIGSGQARGTLEELVRRRRLEAAVEFTGFIPEARKIEYLQRAALLVNTSEKEGFGLTVIEANACGAPNVSTDVPGLRDSVRDGETGLLVPFADVAALARAAVQVLTDEPLRARLVAGGLEWAARFSWDRAADATEAMIEDAIASHGRGPS
;
A
#
# COMPACT_ATOMS: atom_id res chain seq x y z
N MET A 1 11.79 -5.77 -29.92
CA MET A 1 10.81 -4.79 -30.46
C MET A 1 9.64 -4.73 -29.49
N ALA A 2 9.59 -3.69 -28.65
CA ALA A 2 8.50 -3.51 -27.69
C ALA A 2 7.24 -3.04 -28.43
N GLN A 3 6.16 -3.80 -28.33
CA GLN A 3 4.86 -3.39 -28.82
C GLN A 3 4.39 -2.18 -27.99
N ARG A 4 4.27 -1.02 -28.64
CA ARG A 4 3.58 0.13 -28.04
C ARG A 4 2.12 -0.27 -27.78
N PRO A 5 1.59 -0.07 -26.57
CA PRO A 5 0.18 -0.31 -26.32
C PRO A 5 -0.66 0.66 -27.16
N ARG A 6 -1.61 0.10 -27.90
CA ARG A 6 -2.62 0.84 -28.66
C ARG A 6 -3.69 1.32 -27.69
N HIS A 7 -3.52 2.48 -27.07
CA HIS A 7 -4.65 3.24 -26.56
C HIS A 7 -4.79 4.52 -27.40
N ALA A 8 -5.74 4.50 -28.33
CA ALA A 8 -6.16 5.65 -29.13
C ALA A 8 -7.16 6.54 -28.35
N GLY A 9 -6.97 6.69 -27.04
CA GLY A 9 -7.75 7.61 -26.20
C GLY A 9 -7.25 9.05 -26.39
N LYS A 10 -8.14 10.01 -26.17
CA LYS A 10 -7.78 11.44 -26.12
C LYS A 10 -6.86 11.69 -24.95
N ALA A 11 -5.72 12.37 -25.15
CA ALA A 11 -4.86 12.80 -24.04
C ALA A 11 -5.65 13.67 -23.05
N ARG A 12 -5.55 13.34 -21.75
CA ARG A 12 -6.28 14.01 -20.67
C ARG A 12 -5.34 14.81 -19.78
N ARG A 13 -5.86 15.88 -19.20
CA ARG A 13 -5.21 16.66 -18.15
C ARG A 13 -5.80 16.23 -16.82
N ILE A 14 -5.00 15.58 -16.00
CA ILE A 14 -5.41 14.93 -14.74
C ILE A 14 -4.78 15.69 -13.58
N VAL A 15 -5.59 16.07 -12.59
CA VAL A 15 -5.12 16.57 -11.29
C VAL A 15 -5.32 15.48 -10.25
N VAL A 16 -4.25 15.12 -9.56
CA VAL A 16 -4.26 14.10 -8.50
C VAL A 16 -4.06 14.80 -7.15
N LEU A 17 -4.89 14.48 -6.18
CA LEU A 17 -4.72 14.94 -4.80
C LEU A 17 -4.21 13.78 -3.96
N ASN A 18 -3.00 13.91 -3.40
CA ASN A 18 -2.44 12.93 -2.46
C ASN A 18 -1.61 13.65 -1.39
N GLU A 19 -1.68 13.22 -0.13
CA GLU A 19 -0.94 13.88 0.97
C GLU A 19 0.56 13.92 0.71
N ARG A 20 1.13 12.90 0.06
CA ARG A 20 2.58 12.77 -0.12
C ARG A 20 2.94 12.43 -1.56
N ASP A 21 4.14 12.81 -1.93
CA ASP A 21 4.81 12.31 -3.13
C ASP A 21 5.94 11.31 -2.76
N LEU A 22 6.61 10.74 -3.77
CA LEU A 22 7.66 9.73 -3.56
C LEU A 22 8.92 10.26 -2.88
N GLU A 23 9.20 11.55 -2.95
CA GLU A 23 10.37 12.15 -2.29
C GLU A 23 10.10 12.45 -0.81
N ASN A 24 8.84 12.33 -0.36
CA ASN A 24 8.50 12.53 1.04
C ASN A 24 9.15 11.43 1.90
N PRO A 25 9.91 11.78 2.97
CA PRO A 25 10.55 10.79 3.84
C PRO A 25 9.60 9.78 4.50
N LEU A 26 8.29 10.07 4.50
CA LEU A 26 7.25 9.21 5.03
C LEU A 26 6.46 8.49 3.92
N ALA A 27 6.94 8.52 2.68
CA ALA A 27 6.34 7.78 1.58
C ALA A 27 6.31 6.27 1.86
N GLY A 28 5.34 5.58 1.29
CA GLY A 28 5.14 4.15 1.48
C GLY A 28 4.38 3.52 0.31
N GLY A 29 3.75 2.38 0.54
CA GLY A 29 3.06 1.63 -0.51
C GLY A 29 1.94 2.39 -1.24
N ALA A 30 1.25 3.30 -0.54
CA ALA A 30 0.21 4.12 -1.16
C ALA A 30 0.79 5.10 -2.19
N GLU A 31 1.91 5.76 -1.86
CA GLU A 31 2.60 6.67 -2.75
C GLU A 31 3.21 5.92 -3.96
N ILE A 32 3.79 4.74 -3.73
CA ILE A 32 4.28 3.86 -4.81
C ILE A 32 3.12 3.51 -5.76
N HIS A 33 1.97 3.09 -5.22
CA HIS A 33 0.78 2.76 -6.01
C HIS A 33 0.33 3.91 -6.91
N VAL A 34 0.21 5.12 -6.34
CA VAL A 34 -0.17 6.33 -7.09
C VAL A 34 0.83 6.61 -8.21
N PHE A 35 2.13 6.61 -7.91
CA PHE A 35 3.14 6.95 -8.91
C PHE A 35 3.29 5.88 -9.99
N GLU A 36 3.19 4.60 -9.64
CA GLU A 36 3.24 3.51 -10.61
C GLU A 36 2.10 3.56 -11.62
N ILE A 37 0.91 3.98 -11.20
CA ILE A 37 -0.22 4.20 -12.10
C ILE A 37 0.00 5.45 -12.95
N PHE A 38 0.23 6.61 -12.31
CA PHE A 38 0.20 7.88 -13.02
C PHE A 38 1.42 8.11 -13.92
N ARG A 39 2.61 7.54 -13.63
CA ARG A 39 3.71 7.55 -14.60
C ARG A 39 3.36 6.81 -15.89
N ARG A 40 2.61 5.68 -15.78
CA ARG A 40 2.14 4.94 -16.96
C ARG A 40 1.12 5.75 -17.77
N LEU A 41 0.25 6.48 -17.09
CA LEU A 41 -0.67 7.39 -17.78
C LEU A 41 0.09 8.53 -18.48
N VAL A 42 1.17 9.06 -17.89
CA VAL A 42 2.07 10.01 -18.55
C VAL A 42 2.75 9.38 -19.78
N GLU A 43 3.25 8.16 -19.68
CA GLU A 43 3.85 7.40 -20.80
C GLU A 43 2.84 7.17 -21.94
N ARG A 44 1.53 7.13 -21.63
CA ARG A 44 0.42 7.04 -22.61
C ARG A 44 0.02 8.39 -23.21
N GLY A 45 0.64 9.49 -22.77
CA GLY A 45 0.43 10.84 -23.31
C GLY A 45 -0.51 11.73 -22.50
N HIS A 46 -0.97 11.29 -21.31
CA HIS A 46 -1.73 12.15 -20.40
C HIS A 46 -0.81 13.16 -19.70
N SER A 47 -1.36 14.33 -19.37
CA SER A 47 -0.69 15.32 -18.50
C SER A 47 -1.15 15.13 -17.08
N VAL A 48 -0.25 14.82 -16.16
CA VAL A 48 -0.58 14.56 -14.76
C VAL A 48 0.09 15.55 -13.83
N ARG A 49 -0.71 16.19 -12.98
CA ARG A 49 -0.28 17.11 -11.93
C ARG A 49 -0.72 16.57 -10.58
N LEU A 50 0.21 16.44 -9.65
CA LEU A 50 -0.06 15.99 -8.29
C LEU A 50 0.08 17.16 -7.32
N LEU A 51 -0.96 17.43 -6.51
CA LEU A 51 -0.90 18.36 -5.41
C LEU A 51 -0.61 17.58 -4.13
N ALA A 52 0.55 17.85 -3.49
CA ALA A 52 1.02 17.16 -2.30
C ALA A 52 1.34 18.12 -1.16
N ALA A 53 1.46 17.60 0.07
CA ALA A 53 1.97 18.37 1.19
C ALA A 53 3.49 18.56 1.09
N SER A 54 3.96 19.77 1.43
CA SER A 54 5.38 20.04 1.51
C SER A 54 6.02 19.41 2.75
N PHE A 55 7.32 19.16 2.68
CA PHE A 55 8.16 18.69 3.78
C PHE A 55 9.47 19.48 3.84
N ARG A 56 10.24 19.33 4.92
CA ARG A 56 11.47 20.09 5.12
C ARG A 56 12.49 19.81 4.02
N GLY A 57 12.97 20.84 3.35
CA GLY A 57 13.94 20.76 2.25
C GLY A 57 13.33 20.46 0.88
N ALA A 58 12.00 20.30 0.78
CA ALA A 58 11.33 20.03 -0.48
C ALA A 58 11.24 21.29 -1.37
N ALA A 59 11.55 21.15 -2.65
CA ALA A 59 11.25 22.17 -3.65
C ALA A 59 9.72 22.36 -3.79
N PRO A 60 9.23 23.60 -3.98
CA PRO A 60 7.78 23.84 -4.13
C PRO A 60 7.16 23.13 -5.33
N THR A 61 7.94 22.92 -6.39
CA THR A 61 7.51 22.19 -7.58
C THR A 61 8.67 21.33 -8.07
N THR A 62 8.35 20.10 -8.50
CA THR A 62 9.31 19.16 -9.07
C THR A 62 8.60 18.29 -10.11
N THR A 63 9.34 17.52 -10.88
CA THR A 63 8.80 16.49 -11.76
C THR A 63 9.38 15.14 -11.35
N ILE A 64 8.52 14.20 -10.99
CA ILE A 64 8.92 12.87 -10.56
C ILE A 64 8.30 11.87 -11.55
N GLN A 65 9.12 11.13 -12.27
CA GLN A 65 8.67 10.12 -13.25
C GLN A 65 7.64 10.68 -14.27
N GLY A 66 7.82 11.95 -14.71
CA GLY A 66 6.94 12.63 -15.64
C GLY A 66 5.69 13.26 -14.99
N VAL A 67 5.38 12.98 -13.74
CA VAL A 67 4.31 13.63 -12.98
C VAL A 67 4.80 14.95 -12.43
N VAL A 68 4.10 16.05 -12.73
CA VAL A 68 4.41 17.38 -12.18
C VAL A 68 3.84 17.47 -10.77
N VAL A 69 4.72 17.54 -9.77
CA VAL A 69 4.35 17.63 -8.36
C VAL A 69 4.41 19.08 -7.89
N ARG A 70 3.31 19.59 -7.35
CA ARG A 70 3.24 20.88 -6.67
C ARG A 70 3.00 20.66 -5.20
N ARG A 71 3.90 21.16 -4.34
CA ARG A 71 3.85 21.01 -2.89
C ARG A 71 3.27 22.24 -2.22
N LEU A 72 2.35 22.00 -1.29
CA LEU A 72 1.57 23.03 -0.61
C LEU A 72 1.71 22.89 0.91
N GLY A 73 1.78 24.01 1.60
CA GLY A 73 1.74 24.07 3.06
C GLY A 73 2.75 23.15 3.74
N ASN A 74 2.30 22.50 4.78
CA ASN A 74 2.97 21.39 5.45
C ASN A 74 1.93 20.30 5.76
N ARG A 75 2.33 19.20 6.38
CA ARG A 75 1.47 18.06 6.72
C ARG A 75 0.08 18.41 7.30
N TYR A 76 -0.01 19.49 8.09
CA TYR A 76 -1.27 19.89 8.74
C TYR A 76 -2.04 20.95 7.95
N ARG A 77 -1.33 21.96 7.42
CA ARG A 77 -1.92 23.07 6.66
C ARG A 77 -2.42 22.63 5.28
N TYR A 78 -1.85 21.56 4.73
CA TYR A 78 -2.19 21.02 3.43
C TYR A 78 -3.70 20.78 3.28
N TYR A 79 -4.33 20.07 4.22
CA TYR A 79 -5.76 19.75 4.15
C TYR A 79 -6.66 21.00 4.12
N ALA A 80 -6.30 22.04 4.86
CA ALA A 80 -7.03 23.30 4.84
C ALA A 80 -6.78 24.12 3.56
N GLN A 81 -5.64 23.94 2.92
CA GLN A 81 -5.24 24.69 1.72
C GLN A 81 -5.72 24.04 0.41
N ILE A 82 -5.95 22.73 0.40
CA ILE A 82 -6.31 21.99 -0.82
C ILE A 82 -7.55 22.52 -1.52
N PRO A 83 -8.67 22.83 -0.88
CA PRO A 83 -9.85 23.34 -1.57
C PRO A 83 -9.56 24.64 -2.37
N PHE A 84 -8.81 25.55 -1.79
CA PHE A 84 -8.42 26.81 -2.44
C PHE A 84 -7.37 26.60 -3.53
N ALA A 85 -6.36 25.77 -3.25
CA ALA A 85 -5.31 25.44 -4.20
C ALA A 85 -5.85 24.69 -5.42
N LEU A 86 -6.78 23.75 -5.23
CA LEU A 86 -7.44 23.05 -6.30
C LEU A 86 -8.25 24.00 -7.20
N ARG A 87 -9.12 24.84 -6.62
CA ARG A 87 -9.89 25.84 -7.38
C ARG A 87 -8.97 26.78 -8.18
N ARG A 88 -7.92 27.29 -7.53
CA ARG A 88 -6.94 28.12 -8.22
C ARG A 88 -6.22 27.38 -9.35
N THR A 89 -5.84 26.13 -9.13
CA THR A 89 -5.18 25.31 -10.16
C THR A 89 -6.12 25.07 -11.34
N LEU A 90 -7.38 24.72 -11.10
CA LEU A 90 -8.38 24.53 -12.16
C LEU A 90 -8.69 25.82 -12.94
N ALA A 91 -8.68 26.97 -12.29
CA ALA A 91 -8.92 28.26 -12.92
C ALA A 91 -7.74 28.73 -13.81
N THR A 92 -6.50 28.43 -13.42
CA THR A 92 -5.30 28.89 -14.15
C THR A 92 -4.81 27.87 -15.18
N ASP A 93 -5.04 26.59 -14.94
CA ASP A 93 -4.64 25.48 -15.78
C ASP A 93 -5.70 24.37 -15.70
N PRO A 94 -6.75 24.45 -16.56
CA PRO A 94 -7.91 23.56 -16.48
C PRO A 94 -7.52 22.08 -16.57
N ALA A 95 -8.26 21.23 -15.86
CA ALA A 95 -8.14 19.77 -15.92
C ALA A 95 -9.41 19.15 -16.50
N ASP A 96 -9.29 17.95 -17.07
CA ASP A 96 -10.41 17.18 -17.57
C ASP A 96 -11.04 16.33 -16.43
N VAL A 97 -10.26 16.02 -15.38
CA VAL A 97 -10.67 15.22 -14.23
C VAL A 97 -9.80 15.51 -13.00
N VAL A 98 -10.40 15.35 -11.81
CA VAL A 98 -9.69 15.32 -10.53
C VAL A 98 -9.75 13.92 -9.94
N VAL A 99 -8.61 13.38 -9.54
CA VAL A 99 -8.49 12.09 -8.85
C VAL A 99 -8.19 12.34 -7.36
N ASP A 100 -9.13 11.99 -6.51
CA ASP A 100 -9.02 12.08 -5.05
C ASP A 100 -8.42 10.80 -4.48
N VAL A 101 -7.20 10.86 -3.96
CA VAL A 101 -6.59 9.70 -3.30
C VAL A 101 -6.98 9.71 -1.82
N LEU A 102 -8.06 9.01 -1.50
CA LEU A 102 -8.57 8.87 -0.14
C LEU A 102 -7.66 7.97 0.68
N ASN A 103 -6.92 8.57 1.57
CA ASN A 103 -5.91 7.86 2.35
C ASN A 103 -6.10 8.04 3.87
N LYS A 104 -6.17 9.26 4.38
CA LYS A 104 -6.33 9.53 5.81
C LYS A 104 -7.47 10.47 6.12
N PHE A 105 -7.56 11.54 5.37
CA PHE A 105 -8.58 12.55 5.49
C PHE A 105 -9.13 12.82 4.10
N PRO A 106 -10.45 12.72 3.89
CA PRO A 106 -11.05 12.96 2.58
C PRO A 106 -10.95 14.43 2.20
N PHE A 107 -10.64 14.71 0.94
CA PHE A 107 -10.63 16.08 0.43
C PHE A 107 -12.02 16.56 0.02
N LEU A 108 -12.99 15.65 -0.07
CA LEU A 108 -14.38 15.91 -0.47
C LEU A 108 -14.45 16.66 -1.81
N THR A 109 -13.64 16.25 -2.75
CA THR A 109 -13.41 16.90 -4.05
C THR A 109 -14.68 17.21 -4.83
N PRO A 110 -15.74 16.37 -4.86
CA PRO A 110 -16.96 16.69 -5.59
C PRO A 110 -17.69 17.95 -5.09
N TRP A 111 -17.44 18.40 -3.86
CA TRP A 111 -17.95 19.65 -3.32
C TRP A 111 -17.08 20.87 -3.61
N VAL A 112 -15.90 20.66 -4.16
CA VAL A 112 -14.89 21.70 -4.35
C VAL A 112 -14.60 21.98 -5.81
N ALA A 113 -14.68 20.95 -6.66
CA ALA A 113 -14.32 21.02 -8.08
C ALA A 113 -15.55 20.95 -8.99
N ASP A 114 -15.61 21.84 -9.97
CA ASP A 114 -16.67 21.88 -11.02
C ASP A 114 -16.26 21.05 -12.24
N VAL A 115 -15.44 20.02 -12.05
CA VAL A 115 -15.00 19.09 -13.09
C VAL A 115 -15.21 17.65 -12.63
N PRO A 116 -15.25 16.67 -13.56
CA PRO A 116 -15.38 15.26 -13.21
C PRO A 116 -14.43 14.85 -12.08
N CYS A 117 -14.92 14.06 -11.12
CA CYS A 117 -14.13 13.54 -10.01
C CYS A 117 -14.20 12.01 -9.98
N CYS A 118 -13.10 11.37 -9.64
CA CYS A 118 -13.05 9.96 -9.25
C CYS A 118 -12.12 9.78 -8.05
N ALA A 119 -12.16 8.62 -7.41
CA ALA A 119 -11.37 8.41 -6.20
C ALA A 119 -10.58 7.09 -6.23
N ILE A 120 -9.38 7.11 -5.65
CA ILE A 120 -8.59 5.90 -5.33
C ILE A 120 -8.55 5.75 -3.82
N VAL A 121 -8.98 4.59 -3.31
CA VAL A 121 -9.10 4.35 -1.88
C VAL A 121 -8.15 3.23 -1.45
N HIS A 122 -7.14 3.59 -0.66
CA HIS A 122 -6.20 2.61 -0.13
C HIS A 122 -6.74 1.92 1.13
N HIS A 123 -7.18 2.69 2.09
CA HIS A 123 -7.88 2.22 3.30
C HIS A 123 -8.46 3.42 4.05
N LEU A 124 -9.51 3.18 4.80
CA LEU A 124 -10.09 4.15 5.71
C LEU A 124 -9.70 3.81 7.15
N PHE A 125 -9.49 4.82 7.97
CA PHE A 125 -9.01 4.58 9.34
C PHE A 125 -10.13 4.12 10.28
N GLY A 126 -11.32 4.73 10.15
CA GLY A 126 -12.37 4.47 11.12
C GLY A 126 -11.89 4.69 12.55
N THR A 127 -12.31 3.82 13.45
CA THR A 127 -11.93 3.89 14.88
C THR A 127 -10.44 3.59 15.14
N THR A 128 -9.72 2.97 14.20
CA THR A 128 -8.27 2.73 14.35
C THR A 128 -7.45 4.03 14.37
N ALA A 129 -8.02 5.15 13.90
CA ALA A 129 -7.41 6.47 14.02
C ALA A 129 -7.05 6.83 15.46
N PHE A 130 -7.89 6.45 16.44
CA PHE A 130 -7.65 6.76 17.86
C PHE A 130 -6.40 6.07 18.46
N ARG A 131 -5.87 5.05 17.79
CA ARG A 131 -4.63 4.38 18.18
C ARG A 131 -3.39 4.92 17.49
N GLN A 132 -3.57 5.74 16.43
CA GLN A 132 -2.48 6.15 15.54
C GLN A 132 -2.14 7.63 15.63
N VAL A 133 -3.11 8.47 16.02
CA VAL A 133 -2.94 9.92 16.14
C VAL A 133 -3.61 10.45 17.40
N ALA A 134 -3.27 11.70 17.80
CA ALA A 134 -3.86 12.37 18.95
C ALA A 134 -5.40 12.45 18.82
N PHE A 135 -6.10 12.32 19.94
CA PHE A 135 -7.57 12.25 20.04
C PHE A 135 -8.31 13.31 19.18
N PRO A 136 -7.95 14.62 19.20
CA PRO A 136 -8.65 15.61 18.38
C PRO A 136 -8.54 15.34 16.88
N ILE A 137 -7.36 14.89 16.43
CA ILE A 137 -7.12 14.55 15.02
C ILE A 137 -7.87 13.28 14.63
N ALA A 138 -7.88 12.26 15.50
CA ALA A 138 -8.63 11.03 15.30
C ALA A 138 -10.13 11.30 15.16
N LEU A 139 -10.68 12.12 16.06
CA LEU A 139 -12.10 12.49 16.02
C LEU A 139 -12.44 13.24 14.73
N ALA A 140 -11.62 14.22 14.35
CA ALA A 140 -11.81 14.97 13.09
C ALA A 140 -11.74 14.02 11.88
N THR A 141 -10.81 13.06 11.86
CA THR A 141 -10.70 12.07 10.79
C THR A 141 -11.96 11.20 10.69
N VAL A 142 -12.43 10.65 11.82
CA VAL A 142 -13.63 9.81 11.86
C VAL A 142 -14.87 10.58 11.41
N LEU A 143 -15.00 11.84 11.84
CA LEU A 143 -16.12 12.69 11.43
C LEU A 143 -16.06 13.04 9.95
N ALA A 144 -14.87 13.34 9.42
CA ALA A 144 -14.68 13.62 8.01
C ALA A 144 -14.95 12.38 7.13
N GLU A 145 -14.52 11.20 7.57
CA GLU A 145 -14.84 9.94 6.86
C GLU A 145 -16.34 9.67 6.75
N LYS A 146 -17.16 10.13 7.73
CA LYS A 146 -18.62 10.02 7.64
C LYS A 146 -19.24 10.90 6.55
N LEU A 147 -18.52 11.89 6.04
CA LEU A 147 -18.96 12.75 4.95
C LEU A 147 -18.69 12.13 3.56
N ILE A 148 -17.83 11.11 3.48
CA ILE A 148 -17.50 10.47 2.21
C ILE A 148 -18.74 10.01 1.44
N PRO A 149 -19.72 9.27 2.03
CA PRO A 149 -20.88 8.82 1.30
C PRO A 149 -21.73 9.97 0.72
N PHE A 150 -21.76 11.10 1.41
CA PHE A 150 -22.53 12.27 0.95
C PHE A 150 -21.84 13.04 -0.16
N ALA A 151 -20.51 13.18 -0.07
CA ALA A 151 -19.74 13.89 -1.08
C ALA A 151 -19.52 13.07 -2.36
N HIS A 152 -19.43 11.75 -2.22
CA HIS A 152 -19.04 10.84 -3.29
C HIS A 152 -20.17 9.88 -3.72
N GLN A 153 -21.44 10.29 -3.62
CA GLN A 153 -22.61 9.44 -3.92
C GLN A 153 -22.57 8.77 -5.29
N SER A 154 -22.14 9.53 -6.31
CA SER A 154 -22.06 9.07 -7.71
C SER A 154 -20.62 9.06 -8.25
N THR A 155 -19.63 9.19 -7.38
CA THR A 155 -18.23 9.26 -7.78
C THR A 155 -17.68 7.86 -8.06
N PRO A 156 -17.17 7.55 -9.25
CA PRO A 156 -16.45 6.29 -9.49
C PRO A 156 -15.26 6.13 -8.55
N MET A 157 -15.13 4.97 -7.91
CA MET A 157 -14.08 4.68 -6.95
C MET A 157 -13.30 3.42 -7.33
N LEU A 158 -11.99 3.49 -7.14
CA LEU A 158 -11.10 2.34 -7.20
C LEU A 158 -10.70 1.98 -5.78
N ALA A 159 -11.11 0.81 -5.30
CA ALA A 159 -10.65 0.22 -4.05
C ALA A 159 -9.48 -0.73 -4.32
N ILE A 160 -8.41 -0.66 -3.51
CA ILE A 160 -7.22 -1.51 -3.74
C ILE A 160 -7.41 -2.96 -3.28
N SER A 161 -8.51 -3.28 -2.61
CA SER A 161 -8.81 -4.63 -2.11
C SER A 161 -10.31 -4.84 -1.90
N ASP A 162 -10.74 -6.10 -1.84
CA ASP A 162 -12.12 -6.46 -1.50
C ASP A 162 -12.47 -6.02 -0.07
N SER A 163 -11.53 -6.07 0.86
CA SER A 163 -11.71 -5.54 2.22
C SER A 163 -11.97 -4.03 2.20
N THR A 164 -11.25 -3.26 1.36
CA THR A 164 -11.50 -1.81 1.21
C THR A 164 -12.86 -1.55 0.57
N ARG A 165 -13.25 -2.33 -0.45
CA ARG A 165 -14.58 -2.26 -1.05
C ARG A 165 -15.68 -2.53 -0.02
N ALA A 166 -15.53 -3.58 0.77
CA ALA A 166 -16.50 -3.92 1.81
C ALA A 166 -16.64 -2.80 2.86
N ASP A 167 -15.53 -2.17 3.25
CA ASP A 167 -15.55 -1.03 4.19
C ASP A 167 -16.27 0.21 3.58
N LEU A 168 -16.07 0.50 2.30
CA LEU A 168 -16.78 1.57 1.58
C LEU A 168 -18.28 1.30 1.49
N VAL A 169 -18.69 0.07 1.13
CA VAL A 169 -20.10 -0.33 1.06
C VAL A 169 -20.77 -0.24 2.44
N ALA A 170 -20.06 -0.71 3.49
CA ALA A 170 -20.57 -0.61 4.87
C ALA A 170 -20.76 0.84 5.34
N ARG A 171 -20.11 1.81 4.70
CA ARG A 171 -20.24 3.25 4.96
C ARG A 171 -21.33 3.93 4.10
N GLY A 172 -21.94 3.20 3.16
CA GLY A 172 -23.05 3.68 2.33
C GLY A 172 -22.66 4.10 0.91
N ILE A 173 -21.45 3.77 0.43
CA ILE A 173 -21.12 3.91 -1.00
C ILE A 173 -21.75 2.74 -1.77
N ALA A 174 -22.45 3.04 -2.85
CA ALA A 174 -23.07 2.03 -3.69
C ALA A 174 -22.02 1.13 -4.36
N ALA A 175 -22.24 -0.18 -4.32
CA ALA A 175 -21.28 -1.18 -4.76
C ALA A 175 -20.93 -1.07 -6.25
N GLU A 176 -21.86 -0.60 -7.08
CA GLU A 176 -21.71 -0.36 -8.51
C GLU A 176 -20.76 0.80 -8.85
N HIS A 177 -20.49 1.70 -7.92
CA HIS A 177 -19.51 2.77 -8.09
C HIS A 177 -18.07 2.34 -7.70
N ILE A 178 -17.89 1.11 -7.20
CA ILE A 178 -16.60 0.67 -6.68
C ILE A 178 -16.04 -0.47 -7.53
N VAL A 179 -14.91 -0.23 -8.19
CA VAL A 179 -14.11 -1.25 -8.86
C VAL A 179 -12.94 -1.65 -7.97
N VAL A 180 -12.69 -2.96 -7.81
CA VAL A 180 -11.54 -3.45 -7.06
C VAL A 180 -10.36 -3.63 -8.01
N VAL A 181 -9.29 -2.91 -7.75
CA VAL A 181 -8.05 -2.96 -8.54
C VAL A 181 -6.86 -3.08 -7.58
N PRO A 182 -6.35 -4.28 -7.38
CA PRO A 182 -5.19 -4.50 -6.52
C PRO A 182 -3.94 -3.78 -7.07
N PRO A 183 -2.99 -3.41 -6.19
CA PRO A 183 -1.70 -2.92 -6.61
C PRO A 183 -0.99 -3.90 -7.52
N GLY A 184 -0.20 -3.39 -8.44
CA GLY A 184 0.62 -4.19 -9.32
C GLY A 184 1.94 -4.62 -8.70
N LEU A 185 2.70 -5.38 -9.47
CA LEU A 185 4.06 -5.80 -9.18
C LEU A 185 4.90 -5.64 -10.45
N ASP A 186 6.16 -5.27 -10.28
CA ASP A 186 7.15 -5.35 -11.36
C ASP A 186 7.70 -6.77 -11.43
N VAL A 187 7.01 -7.62 -12.20
CA VAL A 187 7.39 -9.03 -12.39
C VAL A 187 8.79 -9.19 -13.01
N GLY A 188 9.33 -8.15 -13.67
CA GLY A 188 10.69 -8.17 -14.22
C GLY A 188 11.75 -8.01 -13.13
N ALA A 189 11.47 -7.19 -12.12
CA ALA A 189 12.37 -6.95 -11.00
C ALA A 189 12.24 -8.03 -9.91
N TYR A 190 11.00 -8.43 -9.58
CA TYR A 190 10.71 -9.44 -8.58
C TYR A 190 10.62 -10.84 -9.23
N ALA A 191 11.69 -11.59 -9.11
CA ALA A 191 11.81 -12.95 -9.62
C ALA A 191 12.37 -13.89 -8.55
N PRO A 192 12.08 -15.19 -8.61
CA PRO A 192 12.64 -16.15 -7.67
C PRO A 192 14.17 -16.11 -7.62
N GLY A 193 14.72 -16.22 -6.43
CA GLY A 193 16.16 -16.35 -6.21
C GLY A 193 16.72 -17.69 -6.70
N PRO A 194 18.03 -17.91 -6.54
CA PRO A 194 18.67 -19.17 -6.91
C PRO A 194 17.98 -20.37 -6.26
N ARG A 195 17.83 -21.47 -7.01
CA ARG A 195 17.27 -22.72 -6.48
C ARG A 195 18.28 -23.36 -5.52
N GLY A 196 17.81 -23.87 -4.40
CA GLY A 196 18.62 -24.59 -3.43
C GLY A 196 18.08 -24.48 -2.00
N PRO A 197 18.71 -25.15 -1.04
CA PRO A 197 18.35 -25.03 0.37
C PRO A 197 18.48 -23.58 0.82
N ARG A 198 17.44 -22.99 1.38
CA ARG A 198 17.49 -21.66 1.97
C ARG A 198 17.90 -21.76 3.44
N SER A 199 18.79 -20.88 3.86
CA SER A 199 19.00 -20.69 5.30
C SER A 199 17.67 -20.29 5.95
N PRO A 200 17.42 -20.61 7.23
CA PRO A 200 16.16 -20.27 7.91
C PRO A 200 16.09 -18.76 8.22
N LEU A 201 16.21 -17.94 7.16
CA LEU A 201 16.09 -16.49 7.21
C LEU A 201 14.62 -16.11 7.16
N ILE A 202 14.13 -15.47 8.21
CA ILE A 202 12.83 -14.84 8.28
C ILE A 202 13.03 -13.36 7.96
N VAL A 203 12.20 -12.81 7.10
CA VAL A 203 12.22 -11.39 6.74
C VAL A 203 10.93 -10.73 7.19
N TRP A 204 11.04 -9.57 7.82
CA TRP A 204 9.94 -8.69 8.16
C TRP A 204 10.20 -7.33 7.50
N ILE A 205 9.20 -6.78 6.77
CA ILE A 205 9.36 -5.54 6.01
C ILE A 205 8.23 -4.58 6.35
N GLY A 206 8.58 -3.36 6.79
CA GLY A 206 7.60 -2.33 7.05
C GLY A 206 8.16 -1.12 7.79
N ARG A 207 7.33 -0.09 7.91
CA ARG A 207 7.66 1.01 8.81
C ARG A 207 7.64 0.52 10.25
N LEU A 208 8.62 0.89 11.06
CA LEU A 208 8.67 0.52 12.47
C LEU A 208 7.73 1.41 13.29
N GLU A 209 6.42 1.14 13.13
CA GLU A 209 5.31 1.82 13.81
C GLU A 209 4.50 0.81 14.62
N GLY A 210 3.86 1.27 15.70
CA GLY A 210 3.16 0.38 16.64
C GLY A 210 2.14 -0.55 15.99
N TYR A 211 1.38 -0.08 14.99
CA TYR A 211 0.36 -0.89 14.33
C TYR A 211 0.94 -1.98 13.39
N LYS A 212 2.22 -1.92 13.05
CA LYS A 212 2.91 -2.95 12.26
C LYS A 212 3.35 -4.16 13.09
N ARG A 213 3.38 -4.02 14.41
CA ARG A 213 3.57 -5.10 15.37
C ARG A 213 4.80 -5.98 15.13
N ALA A 214 5.95 -5.37 14.78
CA ALA A 214 7.22 -6.10 14.70
C ALA A 214 7.64 -6.74 16.04
N ASP A 215 7.12 -6.22 17.16
CA ASP A 215 7.24 -6.80 18.49
C ASP A 215 6.72 -8.24 18.57
N VAL A 216 5.59 -8.53 17.94
CA VAL A 216 4.98 -9.88 17.88
C VAL A 216 5.92 -10.86 17.16
N MET A 217 6.58 -10.42 16.07
CA MET A 217 7.56 -11.25 15.35
C MET A 217 8.80 -11.54 16.21
N ILE A 218 9.31 -10.54 16.94
CA ILE A 218 10.47 -10.72 17.83
C ILE A 218 10.13 -11.70 18.97
N GLU A 219 8.94 -11.59 19.57
CA GLU A 219 8.48 -12.52 20.57
C GLU A 219 8.31 -13.94 20.01
N ALA A 220 7.74 -14.09 18.82
CA ALA A 220 7.59 -15.38 18.14
C ALA A 220 8.96 -16.04 17.83
N LEU A 221 9.99 -15.23 17.53
CA LEU A 221 11.31 -15.75 17.23
C LEU A 221 11.91 -16.55 18.41
N VAL A 222 11.60 -16.21 19.65
CA VAL A 222 12.03 -16.97 20.84
C VAL A 222 11.54 -18.42 20.74
N GLU A 223 10.27 -18.61 20.41
CA GLU A 223 9.65 -19.94 20.29
C GLU A 223 10.12 -20.66 19.02
N ILE A 224 10.28 -19.94 17.90
CA ILE A 224 10.79 -20.48 16.63
C ILE A 224 12.17 -21.07 16.85
N ARG A 225 13.10 -20.35 17.51
CA ARG A 225 14.46 -20.80 17.74
C ARG A 225 14.61 -22.02 18.66
N ARG A 226 13.60 -22.35 19.46
CA ARG A 226 13.57 -23.61 20.21
C ARG A 226 13.46 -24.84 19.30
N ARG A 227 12.86 -24.67 18.10
CA ARG A 227 12.64 -25.74 17.10
C ARG A 227 13.61 -25.64 15.93
N VAL A 228 13.99 -24.41 15.56
CA VAL A 228 14.91 -24.09 14.47
C VAL A 228 15.99 -23.16 15.03
N PRO A 229 17.04 -23.70 15.71
CA PRO A 229 18.05 -22.91 16.42
C PRO A 229 18.78 -21.88 15.56
N ASP A 230 18.96 -22.18 14.27
CA ASP A 230 19.66 -21.33 13.30
C ASP A 230 18.76 -20.27 12.65
N ALA A 231 17.48 -20.18 13.06
CA ALA A 231 16.57 -19.16 12.54
C ALA A 231 17.09 -17.75 12.85
N ARG A 232 17.09 -16.90 11.81
CA ARG A 232 17.49 -15.50 11.87
C ARG A 232 16.34 -14.62 11.38
N LEU A 233 16.26 -13.40 11.91
CA LEU A 233 15.26 -12.40 11.53
C LEU A 233 15.96 -11.15 11.02
N SER A 234 15.63 -10.73 9.79
CA SER A 234 15.99 -9.41 9.28
C SER A 234 14.76 -8.51 9.28
N ILE A 235 14.83 -7.41 10.02
CA ILE A 235 13.80 -6.38 10.11
C ILE A 235 14.22 -5.23 9.19
N ILE A 236 13.48 -5.07 8.10
CA ILE A 236 13.75 -4.10 7.05
C ILE A 236 12.79 -2.93 7.18
N GLY A 237 13.33 -1.74 7.40
CA GLY A 237 12.59 -0.50 7.50
C GLY A 237 13.04 0.39 8.65
N SER A 238 12.41 1.56 8.73
CA SER A 238 12.69 2.57 9.76
C SER A 238 11.38 3.07 10.39
N GLY A 239 11.47 3.69 11.55
CA GLY A 239 10.33 4.27 12.26
C GLY A 239 10.60 4.49 13.73
N GLN A 240 9.61 5.08 14.41
CA GLN A 240 9.76 5.53 15.79
C GLN A 240 9.91 4.38 16.79
N ALA A 241 9.40 3.21 16.49
CA ALA A 241 9.46 2.05 17.38
C ALA A 241 10.85 1.36 17.41
N ARG A 242 11.82 1.77 16.58
CA ARG A 242 13.12 1.09 16.45
C ARG A 242 13.80 0.86 17.80
N GLY A 243 13.96 1.91 18.61
CA GLY A 243 14.63 1.80 19.91
C GLY A 243 13.94 0.84 20.87
N THR A 244 12.61 0.86 20.90
CA THR A 244 11.81 -0.08 21.73
C THR A 244 11.97 -1.53 21.26
N LEU A 245 12.04 -1.75 19.94
CA LEU A 245 12.23 -3.09 19.38
C LEU A 245 13.66 -3.61 19.63
N GLU A 246 14.68 -2.77 19.51
CA GLU A 246 16.06 -3.11 19.85
C GLU A 246 16.20 -3.47 21.34
N GLU A 247 15.49 -2.75 22.23
CA GLU A 247 15.43 -3.08 23.65
C GLU A 247 14.74 -4.43 23.90
N LEU A 248 13.67 -4.72 23.16
CA LEU A 248 12.99 -6.02 23.21
C LEU A 248 13.93 -7.15 22.81
N VAL A 249 14.71 -6.98 21.71
CA VAL A 249 15.72 -7.95 21.26
C VAL A 249 16.75 -8.24 22.35
N ARG A 250 17.28 -7.19 23.02
CA ARG A 250 18.23 -7.35 24.12
C ARG A 250 17.60 -8.11 25.30
N ARG A 251 16.39 -7.74 25.72
CA ARG A 251 15.67 -8.43 26.80
C ARG A 251 15.44 -9.91 26.51
N ARG A 252 15.22 -10.27 25.23
CA ARG A 252 15.03 -11.65 24.80
C ARG A 252 16.34 -12.38 24.45
N ARG A 253 17.50 -11.71 24.54
CA ARG A 253 18.85 -12.23 24.20
C ARG A 253 18.89 -12.76 22.77
N LEU A 254 18.36 -11.97 21.84
CA LEU A 254 18.27 -12.32 20.41
C LEU A 254 19.24 -11.52 19.52
N GLU A 255 20.21 -10.79 20.11
CA GLU A 255 21.10 -9.87 19.36
C GLU A 255 21.87 -10.57 18.23
N ALA A 256 22.26 -11.82 18.46
CA ALA A 256 22.96 -12.62 17.43
C ALA A 256 22.04 -13.16 16.32
N ALA A 257 20.71 -13.07 16.51
CA ALA A 257 19.72 -13.65 15.62
C ALA A 257 18.84 -12.60 14.90
N VAL A 258 18.88 -11.33 15.33
CA VAL A 258 18.05 -10.26 14.77
C VAL A 258 18.92 -9.15 14.19
N GLU A 259 18.66 -8.81 12.95
CA GLU A 259 19.30 -7.70 12.24
C GLU A 259 18.26 -6.59 11.97
N PHE A 260 18.60 -5.33 12.26
CA PHE A 260 17.84 -4.15 11.85
C PHE A 260 18.58 -3.45 10.71
N THR A 261 18.13 -3.63 9.48
CA THR A 261 18.82 -3.06 8.30
C THR A 261 18.59 -1.56 8.14
N GLY A 262 17.50 -1.02 8.74
CA GLY A 262 17.00 0.30 8.40
C GLY A 262 16.31 0.31 7.03
N PHE A 263 16.17 1.49 6.45
CA PHE A 263 15.69 1.62 5.07
C PHE A 263 16.80 1.16 4.10
N ILE A 264 16.45 0.31 3.15
CA ILE A 264 17.36 -0.19 2.12
C ILE A 264 16.79 0.07 0.72
N PRO A 265 17.64 0.21 -0.32
CA PRO A 265 17.20 0.32 -1.70
C PRO A 265 16.41 -0.92 -2.16
N GLU A 266 15.54 -0.72 -3.15
CA GLU A 266 14.67 -1.75 -3.72
C GLU A 266 15.42 -3.03 -4.13
N ALA A 267 16.55 -2.88 -4.83
CA ALA A 267 17.36 -4.03 -5.25
C ALA A 267 17.83 -4.89 -4.05
N ARG A 268 18.21 -4.25 -2.94
CA ARG A 268 18.58 -4.95 -1.72
C ARG A 268 17.41 -5.64 -1.04
N LYS A 269 16.21 -5.01 -1.07
CA LYS A 269 14.98 -5.64 -0.57
C LYS A 269 14.68 -6.92 -1.35
N ILE A 270 14.80 -6.88 -2.68
CA ILE A 270 14.62 -8.06 -3.54
C ILE A 270 15.62 -9.17 -3.17
N GLU A 271 16.90 -8.85 -2.96
CA GLU A 271 17.90 -9.84 -2.53
C GLU A 271 17.54 -10.52 -1.20
N TYR A 272 17.03 -9.74 -0.22
CA TYR A 272 16.55 -10.32 1.04
C TYR A 272 15.36 -11.25 0.81
N LEU A 273 14.39 -10.85 0.01
CA LEU A 273 13.22 -11.68 -0.32
C LEU A 273 13.61 -12.95 -1.08
N GLN A 274 14.54 -12.87 -2.02
CA GLN A 274 15.05 -14.03 -2.76
C GLN A 274 15.76 -15.06 -1.86
N ARG A 275 16.39 -14.60 -0.78
CA ARG A 275 17.09 -15.45 0.20
C ARG A 275 16.18 -15.90 1.34
N ALA A 276 15.06 -15.23 1.57
CA ALA A 276 14.14 -15.53 2.67
C ALA A 276 13.57 -16.94 2.55
N ALA A 277 13.63 -17.69 3.63
CA ALA A 277 12.85 -18.91 3.78
C ALA A 277 11.39 -18.62 4.10
N LEU A 278 11.11 -17.41 4.66
CA LEU A 278 9.81 -16.98 5.11
C LEU A 278 9.72 -15.46 5.18
N LEU A 279 8.66 -14.84 4.65
CA LEU A 279 8.23 -13.50 5.00
C LEU A 279 7.21 -13.57 6.14
N VAL A 280 7.29 -12.64 7.10
CA VAL A 280 6.25 -12.49 8.14
C VAL A 280 5.69 -11.07 8.09
N ASN A 281 4.35 -10.95 8.13
CA ASN A 281 3.65 -9.69 8.28
C ASN A 281 2.69 -9.75 9.48
N THR A 282 2.97 -8.93 10.50
CA THR A 282 2.26 -8.93 11.79
C THR A 282 1.32 -7.75 11.97
N SER A 283 1.04 -6.99 10.93
CA SER A 283 0.27 -5.74 10.97
C SER A 283 -1.13 -5.93 11.55
N GLU A 284 -1.61 -4.93 12.29
CA GLU A 284 -2.99 -4.83 12.77
C GLU A 284 -3.98 -4.53 11.63
N LYS A 285 -3.53 -3.82 10.61
CA LYS A 285 -4.31 -3.43 9.42
C LYS A 285 -3.37 -3.12 8.26
N GLU A 286 -3.77 -3.54 7.09
CA GLU A 286 -3.14 -3.21 5.80
C GLU A 286 -4.21 -2.75 4.80
N GLY A 287 -3.78 -2.01 3.77
CA GLY A 287 -4.63 -1.76 2.61
C GLY A 287 -4.69 -2.99 1.71
N PHE A 288 -3.53 -3.62 1.47
CA PHE A 288 -3.41 -4.82 0.64
C PHE A 288 -2.28 -5.78 1.07
N GLY A 289 -1.16 -5.28 1.59
CA GLY A 289 -0.01 -6.12 1.92
C GLY A 289 0.90 -6.38 0.71
N LEU A 290 1.33 -5.32 0.03
CA LEU A 290 2.19 -5.40 -1.16
C LEU A 290 3.46 -6.25 -0.93
N THR A 291 4.07 -6.14 0.26
CA THR A 291 5.26 -6.93 0.62
C THR A 291 5.03 -8.45 0.57
N VAL A 292 3.79 -8.90 0.78
CA VAL A 292 3.40 -10.32 0.66
C VAL A 292 3.50 -10.78 -0.79
N ILE A 293 2.98 -9.99 -1.72
CA ILE A 293 3.03 -10.31 -3.15
C ILE A 293 4.46 -10.22 -3.67
N GLU A 294 5.24 -9.25 -3.20
CA GLU A 294 6.67 -9.13 -3.50
C GLU A 294 7.46 -10.37 -3.05
N ALA A 295 7.19 -10.85 -1.84
CA ALA A 295 7.81 -12.08 -1.33
C ALA A 295 7.39 -13.31 -2.14
N ASN A 296 6.10 -13.46 -2.45
CA ASN A 296 5.59 -14.54 -3.27
C ASN A 296 6.27 -14.57 -4.64
N ALA A 297 6.45 -13.42 -5.29
CA ALA A 297 7.16 -13.32 -6.58
C ALA A 297 8.64 -13.71 -6.48
N CYS A 298 9.28 -13.45 -5.35
CA CYS A 298 10.65 -13.89 -5.06
C CYS A 298 10.72 -15.38 -4.62
N GLY A 299 9.60 -16.09 -4.59
CA GLY A 299 9.52 -17.47 -4.13
C GLY A 299 9.70 -17.63 -2.62
N ALA A 300 9.43 -16.60 -1.83
CA ALA A 300 9.37 -16.68 -0.37
C ALA A 300 7.90 -16.85 0.07
N PRO A 301 7.54 -17.95 0.72
CA PRO A 301 6.22 -18.10 1.32
C PRO A 301 6.03 -17.11 2.45
N ASN A 302 4.80 -16.90 2.89
CA ASN A 302 4.52 -15.93 3.95
C ASN A 302 3.66 -16.52 5.08
N VAL A 303 3.82 -15.96 6.29
CA VAL A 303 2.89 -16.08 7.40
C VAL A 303 2.45 -14.68 7.80
N SER A 304 1.14 -14.43 7.74
CA SER A 304 0.59 -13.10 7.93
C SER A 304 -0.56 -13.11 8.93
N THR A 305 -0.79 -11.99 9.60
CA THR A 305 -1.96 -11.87 10.49
C THR A 305 -3.27 -11.88 9.69
N ASP A 306 -4.30 -12.53 10.22
CA ASP A 306 -5.64 -12.60 9.64
C ASP A 306 -6.41 -11.30 9.89
N VAL A 307 -6.10 -10.28 9.08
CA VAL A 307 -6.71 -8.94 9.14
C VAL A 307 -7.09 -8.45 7.75
N PRO A 308 -8.00 -7.46 7.64
CA PRO A 308 -8.32 -6.83 6.36
C PRO A 308 -7.07 -6.35 5.61
N GLY A 309 -7.07 -6.52 4.31
CA GLY A 309 -5.93 -6.24 3.42
C GLY A 309 -4.94 -7.40 3.32
N LEU A 310 -4.57 -8.06 4.44
CA LEU A 310 -3.74 -9.27 4.36
C LEU A 310 -4.54 -10.49 3.88
N ARG A 311 -5.83 -10.60 4.24
CA ARG A 311 -6.75 -11.59 3.65
C ARG A 311 -6.90 -11.45 2.14
N ASP A 312 -6.70 -10.25 1.61
CA ASP A 312 -6.81 -9.99 0.17
C ASP A 312 -5.52 -10.39 -0.58
N SER A 313 -4.37 -10.32 0.09
CA SER A 313 -3.07 -10.67 -0.50
C SER A 313 -2.64 -12.11 -0.24
N VAL A 314 -3.18 -12.77 0.79
CA VAL A 314 -2.87 -14.15 1.16
C VAL A 314 -4.06 -15.06 0.92
N ARG A 315 -3.86 -16.15 0.19
CA ARG A 315 -4.77 -17.29 0.13
C ARG A 315 -4.30 -18.31 1.14
N ASP A 316 -5.03 -18.45 2.24
CA ASP A 316 -4.63 -19.30 3.36
C ASP A 316 -4.46 -20.77 2.94
N GLY A 317 -3.32 -21.36 3.29
CA GLY A 317 -2.94 -22.73 2.91
C GLY A 317 -2.50 -22.92 1.44
N GLU A 318 -2.66 -21.88 0.58
CA GLU A 318 -2.29 -21.94 -0.85
C GLU A 318 -1.06 -21.08 -1.16
N THR A 319 -1.05 -19.81 -0.73
CA THR A 319 0.02 -18.85 -1.03
C THR A 319 0.80 -18.39 0.20
N GLY A 320 0.31 -18.73 1.38
CA GLY A 320 0.82 -18.41 2.69
C GLY A 320 -0.08 -18.97 3.78
N LEU A 321 0.22 -18.65 5.04
CA LEU A 321 -0.63 -19.02 6.17
C LEU A 321 -1.14 -17.74 6.87
N LEU A 322 -2.42 -17.75 7.27
CA LEU A 322 -3.03 -16.71 8.08
C LEU A 322 -3.10 -17.16 9.55
N VAL A 323 -2.73 -16.27 10.46
CA VAL A 323 -2.77 -16.51 11.90
C VAL A 323 -3.54 -15.41 12.61
N PRO A 324 -4.19 -15.69 13.77
CA PRO A 324 -4.89 -14.67 14.53
C PRO A 324 -3.99 -13.48 14.89
N PHE A 325 -4.57 -12.26 14.83
CA PHE A 325 -3.84 -11.04 15.16
C PHE A 325 -3.28 -11.09 16.59
N ALA A 326 -2.01 -10.71 16.74
CA ALA A 326 -1.26 -10.67 17.99
C ALA A 326 -1.10 -12.02 18.72
N ASP A 327 -1.43 -13.15 18.09
CA ASP A 327 -1.18 -14.48 18.65
C ASP A 327 0.26 -14.93 18.33
N VAL A 328 1.16 -14.66 19.29
CA VAL A 328 2.59 -15.02 19.20
C VAL A 328 2.78 -16.52 19.02
N ALA A 329 1.98 -17.34 19.74
CA ALA A 329 2.12 -18.79 19.71
C ALA A 329 1.64 -19.39 18.37
N ALA A 330 0.52 -18.88 17.81
CA ALA A 330 0.05 -19.29 16.50
C ALA A 330 1.05 -18.88 15.40
N LEU A 331 1.60 -17.66 15.47
CA LEU A 331 2.62 -17.18 14.54
C LEU A 331 3.87 -18.08 14.60
N ALA A 332 4.36 -18.39 15.80
CA ALA A 332 5.54 -19.24 15.96
C ALA A 332 5.30 -20.65 15.40
N ARG A 333 4.14 -21.27 15.69
CA ARG A 333 3.79 -22.60 15.13
C ARG A 333 3.73 -22.59 13.61
N ALA A 334 3.05 -21.62 13.01
CA ALA A 334 2.95 -21.50 11.56
C ALA A 334 4.32 -21.26 10.90
N ALA A 335 5.15 -20.40 11.50
CA ALA A 335 6.51 -20.16 11.01
C ALA A 335 7.38 -21.42 11.09
N VAL A 336 7.36 -22.15 12.21
CA VAL A 336 8.08 -23.43 12.33
C VAL A 336 7.60 -24.43 11.29
N GLN A 337 6.28 -24.56 11.09
CA GLN A 337 5.71 -25.46 10.09
C GLN A 337 6.25 -25.15 8.69
N VAL A 338 6.24 -23.86 8.26
CA VAL A 338 6.78 -23.47 6.95
C VAL A 338 8.28 -23.72 6.85
N LEU A 339 9.04 -23.54 7.94
CA LEU A 339 10.49 -23.71 7.94
C LEU A 339 10.93 -25.19 7.93
N THR A 340 10.10 -26.10 8.46
CA THR A 340 10.47 -27.52 8.66
C THR A 340 9.72 -28.52 7.78
N ASP A 341 8.53 -28.14 7.26
CA ASP A 341 7.71 -28.96 6.38
C ASP A 341 7.98 -28.60 4.90
N GLU A 342 8.89 -29.34 4.26
CA GLU A 342 9.27 -29.09 2.86
C GLU A 342 8.10 -29.23 1.87
N PRO A 343 7.24 -30.27 1.94
CA PRO A 343 6.06 -30.37 1.10
C PRO A 343 5.12 -29.18 1.21
N LEU A 344 4.83 -28.71 2.42
CA LEU A 344 4.04 -27.50 2.63
C LEU A 344 4.71 -26.29 2.01
N ARG A 345 5.99 -26.08 2.29
CA ARG A 345 6.73 -24.93 1.76
C ARG A 345 6.74 -24.92 0.23
N ALA A 346 6.99 -26.04 -0.40
CA ALA A 346 6.98 -26.18 -1.86
C ALA A 346 5.60 -25.81 -2.46
N ARG A 347 4.51 -26.26 -1.83
CA ARG A 347 3.13 -25.92 -2.24
C ARG A 347 2.88 -24.42 -2.12
N LEU A 348 3.22 -23.81 -0.97
CA LEU A 348 3.03 -22.37 -0.74
C LEU A 348 3.86 -21.51 -1.71
N VAL A 349 5.08 -21.92 -2.03
CA VAL A 349 5.92 -21.25 -3.02
C VAL A 349 5.30 -21.32 -4.41
N ALA A 350 4.85 -22.50 -4.85
CA ALA A 350 4.22 -22.65 -6.16
C ALA A 350 2.96 -21.81 -6.29
N GLY A 351 2.06 -21.88 -5.31
CA GLY A 351 0.84 -21.08 -5.27
C GLY A 351 1.14 -19.58 -5.18
N GLY A 352 2.14 -19.20 -4.39
CA GLY A 352 2.57 -17.80 -4.25
C GLY A 352 3.08 -17.21 -5.57
N LEU A 353 3.90 -17.95 -6.32
CA LEU A 353 4.40 -17.52 -7.64
C LEU A 353 3.25 -17.33 -8.64
N GLU A 354 2.33 -18.31 -8.70
CA GLU A 354 1.15 -18.22 -9.58
C GLU A 354 0.26 -17.03 -9.19
N TRP A 355 0.07 -16.81 -7.90
CA TRP A 355 -0.71 -15.69 -7.38
C TRP A 355 -0.08 -14.34 -7.71
N ALA A 356 1.23 -14.18 -7.43
CA ALA A 356 1.97 -12.95 -7.70
C ALA A 356 1.94 -12.54 -9.18
N ALA A 357 1.94 -13.50 -10.11
CA ALA A 357 1.86 -13.25 -11.56
C ALA A 357 0.55 -12.58 -12.01
N ARG A 358 -0.48 -12.57 -11.15
CA ARG A 358 -1.76 -11.91 -11.45
C ARG A 358 -1.73 -10.39 -11.22
N PHE A 359 -0.74 -9.87 -10.50
CA PHE A 359 -0.65 -8.46 -10.15
C PHE A 359 0.24 -7.73 -11.16
N SER A 360 -0.33 -6.71 -11.81
CA SER A 360 0.35 -5.95 -12.86
C SER A 360 0.03 -4.47 -12.71
N TRP A 361 1.06 -3.64 -12.70
CA TRP A 361 0.90 -2.19 -12.72
C TRP A 361 0.23 -1.70 -14.01
N ASP A 362 0.42 -2.39 -15.13
CA ASP A 362 -0.23 -2.01 -16.39
C ASP A 362 -1.75 -2.23 -16.30
N ARG A 363 -2.19 -3.37 -15.73
CA ARG A 363 -3.62 -3.60 -15.47
C ARG A 363 -4.21 -2.59 -14.48
N ALA A 364 -3.45 -2.20 -13.45
CA ALA A 364 -3.89 -1.18 -12.52
C ALA A 364 -4.03 0.18 -13.21
N ALA A 365 -3.11 0.53 -14.09
CA ALA A 365 -3.18 1.74 -14.91
C ALA A 365 -4.35 1.69 -15.91
N ASP A 366 -4.58 0.55 -16.59
CA ASP A 366 -5.71 0.36 -17.51
C ASP A 366 -7.05 0.59 -16.81
N ALA A 367 -7.23 -0.03 -15.63
CA ALA A 367 -8.46 0.11 -14.86
C ALA A 367 -8.65 1.54 -14.31
N THR A 368 -7.55 2.21 -13.92
CA THR A 368 -7.62 3.61 -13.49
C THR A 368 -7.97 4.54 -14.65
N GLU A 369 -7.39 4.33 -15.83
CA GLU A 369 -7.71 5.08 -17.04
C GLU A 369 -9.18 4.90 -17.42
N ALA A 370 -9.70 3.67 -17.39
CA ALA A 370 -11.11 3.39 -17.64
C ALA A 370 -12.03 4.13 -16.64
N MET A 371 -11.71 4.08 -15.34
CA MET A 371 -12.45 4.82 -14.31
C MET A 371 -12.44 6.34 -14.57
N ILE A 372 -11.32 6.89 -15.02
CA ILE A 372 -11.19 8.31 -15.37
C ILE A 372 -12.12 8.65 -16.55
N GLU A 373 -12.12 7.83 -17.61
CA GLU A 373 -13.00 8.04 -18.77
C GLU A 373 -14.48 7.92 -18.40
N ASP A 374 -14.84 6.96 -17.53
CA ASP A 374 -16.20 6.80 -17.02
C ASP A 374 -16.63 8.03 -16.20
N ALA A 375 -15.76 8.58 -15.36
CA ALA A 375 -16.03 9.81 -14.61
C ALA A 375 -16.26 11.00 -15.53
N ILE A 376 -15.47 11.14 -16.60
CA ILE A 376 -15.62 12.21 -17.59
C ILE A 376 -16.95 12.04 -18.35
N ALA A 377 -17.27 10.82 -18.79
CA ALA A 377 -18.47 10.53 -19.57
C ALA A 377 -19.78 10.70 -18.75
N SER A 378 -19.75 10.44 -17.45
CA SER A 378 -20.92 10.54 -16.57
C SER A 378 -21.17 11.95 -16.06
N HIS A 379 -20.18 12.82 -16.00
CA HIS A 379 -20.29 14.18 -15.44
C HIS A 379 -21.29 15.08 -16.19
N GLY A 380 -21.49 14.85 -17.48
CA GLY A 380 -22.47 15.61 -18.30
C GLY A 380 -23.90 15.04 -18.29
N ARG A 381 -24.13 13.90 -17.66
CA ARG A 381 -25.45 13.29 -17.50
C ARG A 381 -25.92 13.63 -16.10
N GLY A 382 -26.78 14.67 -15.97
CA GLY A 382 -27.42 14.98 -14.70
C GLY A 382 -28.11 13.73 -14.10
N PRO A 383 -28.43 13.72 -12.80
CA PRO A 383 -29.13 12.60 -12.18
C PRO A 383 -30.45 12.35 -12.92
N SER A 384 -30.55 11.12 -13.49
CA SER A 384 -31.80 10.63 -14.13
C SER A 384 -32.86 10.34 -13.07
#